data_6e8344dc67e8f2537c270060512687b8
#
_entry.id   6e8344dc67e8f2537c270060512687b8
#
_cell.length_a   1.000
_cell.length_b   1.000
_cell.length_c   1.000
_cell.angle_alpha   90.00
_cell.angle_beta   90.00
_cell.angle_gamma   90.00
#
_symmetry.space_group_name_H-M   'P 1'
#
loop_
_entity.id
_entity.type
_entity.pdbx_description
1 polymer ?
#
loop_
_entity_poly.entity_id
_entity_poly.type
_entity_poly.pdbx_seq_one_letter_code
_entity_poly.pdbx_strand_id
1 'polypeptide(L)'
;MKATALFKNGLWISYATFITRIFAFGSSLVLARLLQPSDFGIIGIAYVFWSFFSLFIQDTAGAFIIYKGIENPKYVNTAYTISLLVGLGSGLVVAALAPFIANFFKEPDLTWILIAFAFNLILSSAGYVYSSVMTRQMKYREIANIT
;
A
#
# COMPACT_ATOMS: atom_id res chain seq x y z
N MET A 1 -11.22 -22.21 -24.23
CA MET A 1 -11.64 -20.81 -24.02
C MET A 1 -11.03 -20.12 -22.77
N LYS A 2 -10.53 -20.82 -21.74
CA LYS A 2 -9.95 -20.21 -20.53
C LYS A 2 -8.50 -19.70 -20.73
N ALA A 3 -7.68 -20.34 -21.55
CA ALA A 3 -6.27 -19.99 -21.75
C ALA A 3 -6.06 -18.62 -22.43
N THR A 4 -6.87 -18.31 -23.44
CA THR A 4 -6.82 -17.03 -24.15
C THR A 4 -7.25 -15.84 -23.28
N ALA A 5 -8.19 -16.05 -22.36
CA ALA A 5 -8.61 -15.03 -21.40
C ALA A 5 -7.52 -14.77 -20.34
N LEU A 6 -6.85 -15.82 -19.85
CA LEU A 6 -5.73 -15.70 -18.93
C LEU A 6 -4.54 -14.97 -19.56
N PHE A 7 -4.22 -15.31 -20.82
CA PHE A 7 -3.14 -14.64 -21.54
C PHE A 7 -3.43 -13.14 -21.77
N LYS A 8 -4.66 -12.82 -22.18
CA LYS A 8 -5.08 -11.43 -22.37
C LYS A 8 -5.09 -10.62 -21.08
N ASN A 9 -5.52 -11.23 -19.98
CA ASN A 9 -5.48 -10.58 -18.65
C ASN A 9 -4.03 -10.38 -18.16
N GLY A 10 -3.15 -11.36 -18.39
CA GLY A 10 -1.72 -11.24 -18.08
C GLY A 10 -1.04 -10.11 -18.85
N LEU A 11 -1.32 -9.99 -20.15
CA LEU A 11 -0.80 -8.89 -20.96
C LEU A 11 -1.29 -7.52 -20.47
N TRP A 12 -2.55 -7.42 -20.06
CA TRP A 12 -3.12 -6.16 -19.55
C TRP A 12 -2.45 -5.71 -18.24
N ILE A 13 -2.24 -6.65 -17.31
CA ILE A 13 -1.52 -6.37 -16.06
C ILE A 13 -0.07 -5.96 -16.36
N SER A 14 0.61 -6.68 -17.25
CA SER A 14 1.99 -6.36 -17.62
C SER A 14 2.09 -4.96 -18.23
N TYR A 15 1.16 -4.60 -19.10
CA TYR A 15 1.09 -3.28 -19.72
C TYR A 15 0.84 -2.17 -18.67
N ALA A 16 -0.14 -2.36 -17.79
CA ALA A 16 -0.43 -1.40 -16.71
C ALA A 16 0.78 -1.23 -15.79
N THR A 17 1.40 -2.34 -15.37
CA THR A 17 2.61 -2.32 -14.54
C THR A 17 3.78 -1.60 -15.24
N PHE A 18 3.95 -1.81 -16.54
CA PHE A 18 5.02 -1.16 -17.31
C PHE A 18 4.84 0.36 -17.38
N ILE A 19 3.60 0.81 -17.64
CA ILE A 19 3.28 2.25 -17.63
C ILE A 19 3.53 2.87 -16.25
N THR A 20 3.03 2.22 -15.19
CA THR A 20 3.24 2.69 -13.81
C THR A 20 4.74 2.83 -13.49
N ARG A 21 5.56 1.88 -13.93
CA ARG A 21 7.01 1.95 -13.72
C ARG A 21 7.70 3.07 -14.51
N ILE A 22 7.25 3.35 -15.74
CA ILE A 22 7.76 4.49 -16.53
C ILE A 22 7.42 5.81 -15.81
N PHE A 23 6.19 5.97 -15.34
CA PHE A 23 5.80 7.17 -14.59
C PHE A 23 6.58 7.30 -13.27
N ALA A 24 6.75 6.21 -12.53
CA ALA A 24 7.55 6.19 -11.31
C ALA A 24 9.02 6.58 -11.57
N PHE A 25 9.61 6.06 -12.65
CA PHE A 25 10.97 6.43 -13.07
C PHE A 25 11.07 7.90 -13.45
N GLY A 26 10.15 8.41 -14.26
CA GLY A 26 10.08 9.82 -14.64
C GLY A 26 9.93 10.73 -13.41
N SER A 27 9.02 10.39 -12.49
CA SER A 27 8.85 11.11 -11.23
C SER A 27 10.11 11.09 -10.37
N SER A 28 10.80 9.95 -10.31
CA SER A 28 12.06 9.82 -9.57
C SER A 28 13.16 10.73 -10.13
N LEU A 29 13.27 10.85 -11.48
CA LEU A 29 14.23 11.75 -12.12
C LEU A 29 13.93 13.22 -11.83
N VAL A 30 12.66 13.62 -11.85
CA VAL A 30 12.24 14.97 -11.50
C VAL A 30 12.54 15.27 -10.03
N LEU A 31 12.19 14.36 -9.13
CA LEU A 31 12.50 14.50 -7.71
C LEU A 31 14.01 14.57 -7.45
N ALA A 32 14.81 13.75 -8.15
CA ALA A 32 16.27 13.77 -8.00
C ALA A 32 16.91 15.12 -8.40
N ARG A 33 16.23 15.90 -9.25
CA ARG A 33 16.67 17.27 -9.60
C ARG A 33 16.21 18.34 -8.62
N LEU A 34 15.09 18.13 -7.96
CA LEU A 34 14.45 19.12 -7.09
C LEU A 34 14.86 18.98 -5.63
N LEU A 35 15.12 17.75 -5.17
CA LEU A 35 15.45 17.45 -3.78
C LEU A 35 16.96 17.42 -3.56
N GLN A 36 17.36 17.82 -2.35
CA GLN A 36 18.75 17.66 -1.91
C GLN A 36 19.01 16.21 -1.47
N PRO A 37 20.25 15.75 -1.46
CA PRO A 37 20.61 14.41 -0.98
C PRO A 37 20.12 14.10 0.45
N SER A 38 20.06 15.12 1.32
CA SER A 38 19.50 15.03 2.68
C SER A 38 18.02 14.63 2.69
N ASP A 39 17.22 15.20 1.76
CA ASP A 39 15.78 14.96 1.70
C ASP A 39 15.48 13.49 1.35
N PHE A 40 16.31 12.89 0.50
CA PHE A 40 16.23 11.45 0.19
C PHE A 40 16.49 10.60 1.44
N GLY A 41 17.40 11.03 2.31
CA GLY A 41 17.66 10.36 3.58
C GLY A 41 16.42 10.37 4.49
N ILE A 42 15.78 11.52 4.63
CA ILE A 42 14.58 11.70 5.45
C ILE A 42 13.42 10.85 4.92
N ILE A 43 13.18 10.89 3.60
CA ILE A 43 12.15 10.08 2.94
C ILE A 43 12.45 8.59 3.10
N GLY A 44 13.72 8.19 2.97
CA GLY A 44 14.16 6.81 3.14
C GLY A 44 13.86 6.26 4.54
N ILE A 45 14.14 7.04 5.57
CA ILE A 45 13.81 6.69 6.97
C ILE A 45 12.29 6.51 7.12
N ALA A 46 11.51 7.48 6.67
CA ALA A 46 10.05 7.43 6.75
C ALA A 46 9.48 6.21 5.99
N TYR A 47 10.06 5.88 4.83
CA TYR A 47 9.64 4.73 4.02
C TYR A 47 9.91 3.39 4.71
N VAL A 48 10.98 3.25 5.50
CA VAL A 48 11.24 2.04 6.29
C VAL A 48 10.11 1.81 7.29
N PHE A 49 9.71 2.84 8.04
CA PHE A 49 8.60 2.73 8.99
C PHE A 49 7.28 2.42 8.27
N TRP A 50 6.99 3.13 7.19
CA TRP A 50 5.79 2.89 6.40
C TRP A 50 5.74 1.47 5.86
N SER A 51 6.82 0.96 5.27
CA SER A 51 6.88 -0.40 4.70
C SER A 51 6.67 -1.48 5.77
N PHE A 52 7.29 -1.30 6.93
CA PHE A 52 7.13 -2.21 8.06
C PHE A 52 5.65 -2.33 8.48
N PHE A 53 4.97 -1.21 8.71
CA PHE A 53 3.56 -1.23 9.10
C PHE A 53 2.61 -1.66 7.98
N SER A 54 2.93 -1.38 6.72
CA SER A 54 2.12 -1.79 5.59
C SER A 54 2.06 -3.31 5.41
N LEU A 55 3.12 -4.04 5.78
CA LEU A 55 3.13 -5.50 5.76
C LEU A 55 2.04 -6.10 6.66
N PHE A 56 1.86 -5.57 7.87
CA PHE A 56 0.80 -6.06 8.76
C PHE A 56 -0.60 -5.88 8.19
N ILE A 57 -0.85 -4.78 7.48
CA ILE A 57 -2.15 -4.51 6.86
C ILE A 57 -2.39 -5.47 5.69
N GLN A 58 -1.40 -5.67 4.83
CA GLN A 58 -1.51 -6.52 3.64
C GLN A 58 -1.73 -7.98 4.01
N ASP A 59 -0.90 -8.52 4.90
CA ASP A 59 -0.95 -9.92 5.31
C ASP A 59 -2.24 -10.26 6.04
N THR A 60 -2.73 -9.39 6.92
CA THR A 60 -3.95 -9.64 7.70
C THR A 60 -5.18 -9.79 6.81
N ALA A 61 -5.40 -8.86 5.87
CA ALA A 61 -6.56 -8.88 4.99
C ALA A 61 -6.45 -9.98 3.93
N GLY A 62 -5.27 -10.12 3.32
CA GLY A 62 -5.03 -11.09 2.25
C GLY A 62 -5.14 -12.53 2.73
N ALA A 63 -4.45 -12.88 3.82
CA ALA A 63 -4.45 -14.23 4.37
C ALA A 63 -5.84 -14.66 4.82
N PHE A 64 -6.61 -13.79 5.48
CA PHE A 64 -7.96 -14.12 5.94
C PHE A 64 -8.91 -14.44 4.78
N ILE A 65 -8.90 -13.63 3.72
CA ILE A 65 -9.75 -13.84 2.53
C ILE A 65 -9.32 -15.09 1.75
N ILE A 66 -8.02 -15.35 1.64
CA ILE A 66 -7.51 -16.54 0.96
C ILE A 66 -7.93 -17.80 1.70
N TYR A 67 -7.85 -17.80 3.03
CA TYR A 67 -8.14 -18.97 3.87
C TYR A 67 -9.65 -19.24 4.00
N LYS A 68 -10.46 -18.22 4.33
CA LYS A 68 -11.90 -18.40 4.61
C LYS A 68 -12.80 -18.37 3.38
N GLY A 69 -12.35 -17.76 2.28
CA GLY A 69 -13.15 -17.62 1.07
C GLY A 69 -14.01 -16.35 1.05
N ILE A 70 -14.60 -16.13 -0.12
CA ILE A 70 -15.49 -14.98 -0.37
C ILE A 70 -16.95 -15.41 -0.51
N GLU A 71 -17.25 -16.70 -0.31
CA GLU A 71 -18.59 -17.27 -0.52
C GLU A 71 -19.62 -16.72 0.48
N ASN A 72 -19.17 -16.38 1.68
CA ASN A 72 -20.03 -15.78 2.69
C ASN A 72 -19.69 -14.28 2.87
N PRO A 73 -20.66 -13.38 2.61
CA PRO A 73 -20.43 -11.94 2.76
C PRO A 73 -20.01 -11.51 4.18
N LYS A 74 -20.32 -12.31 5.20
CA LYS A 74 -19.87 -12.05 6.57
C LYS A 74 -18.35 -12.10 6.69
N TYR A 75 -17.66 -13.00 5.97
CA TYR A 75 -16.21 -13.11 6.02
C TYR A 75 -15.52 -11.90 5.37
N VAL A 76 -16.07 -11.41 4.26
CA VAL A 76 -15.56 -10.19 3.60
C VAL A 76 -15.72 -8.98 4.52
N ASN A 77 -16.89 -8.82 5.16
CA ASN A 77 -17.13 -7.73 6.10
C ASN A 77 -16.22 -7.81 7.33
N THR A 78 -15.99 -9.02 7.86
CA THR A 78 -15.05 -9.23 8.98
C THR A 78 -13.62 -8.87 8.57
N ALA A 79 -13.17 -9.31 7.39
CA ALA A 79 -11.86 -8.96 6.86
C ALA A 79 -11.70 -7.44 6.71
N TYR A 80 -12.74 -6.76 6.22
CA TYR A 80 -12.76 -5.32 6.08
C TYR A 80 -12.62 -4.60 7.43
N THR A 81 -13.41 -5.02 8.42
CA THR A 81 -13.35 -4.44 9.77
C THR A 81 -11.99 -4.65 10.42
N ILE A 82 -11.43 -5.86 10.32
CA ILE A 82 -10.10 -6.17 10.87
C ILE A 82 -9.03 -5.33 10.15
N SER A 83 -9.07 -5.24 8.82
CA SER A 83 -8.12 -4.44 8.05
C SER A 83 -8.18 -2.96 8.43
N LEU A 84 -9.38 -2.40 8.60
CA LEU A 84 -9.54 -1.01 9.06
C LEU A 84 -9.00 -0.81 10.48
N LEU A 85 -9.26 -1.74 11.40
CA LEU A 85 -8.75 -1.64 12.76
C LEU A 85 -7.23 -1.72 12.81
N VAL A 86 -6.63 -2.64 12.04
CA VAL A 86 -5.17 -2.76 11.93
C VAL A 86 -4.57 -1.51 11.27
N GLY A 87 -5.19 -1.00 10.20
CA GLY A 87 -4.76 0.23 9.53
C GLY A 87 -4.85 1.47 10.42
N LEU A 88 -5.96 1.62 11.15
CA LEU A 88 -6.14 2.69 12.14
C LEU A 88 -5.13 2.58 13.27
N GLY A 89 -4.97 1.39 13.86
CA GLY A 89 -4.00 1.14 14.92
C GLY A 89 -2.58 1.42 14.46
N SER A 90 -2.18 0.91 13.30
CA SER A 90 -0.85 1.15 12.72
C SER A 90 -0.61 2.63 12.44
N GLY A 91 -1.58 3.32 11.83
CA GLY A 91 -1.51 4.75 11.55
C GLY A 91 -1.38 5.59 12.82
N LEU A 92 -2.18 5.29 13.85
CA LEU A 92 -2.09 5.99 15.15
C LEU A 92 -0.75 5.75 15.83
N VAL A 93 -0.23 4.54 15.79
CA VAL A 93 1.10 4.21 16.36
C VAL A 93 2.19 4.99 15.64
N VAL A 94 2.18 5.02 14.29
CA VAL A 94 3.17 5.78 13.51
C VAL A 94 3.05 7.28 13.80
N ALA A 95 1.83 7.83 13.85
CA ALA A 95 1.62 9.24 14.16
C ALA A 95 2.09 9.62 15.59
N ALA A 96 1.83 8.75 16.57
CA ALA A 96 2.28 8.96 17.94
C ALA A 96 3.80 8.87 18.10
N LEU A 97 4.44 7.97 17.34
CA LEU A 97 5.90 7.79 17.34
C LEU A 97 6.63 8.86 16.50
N ALA A 98 5.94 9.54 15.58
CA ALA A 98 6.53 10.49 14.64
C ALA A 98 7.43 11.54 15.33
N PRO A 99 7.01 12.25 16.41
CA PRO A 99 7.87 13.23 17.06
C PRO A 99 9.09 12.60 17.74
N PHE A 100 8.96 11.38 18.28
CA PHE A 100 10.08 10.67 18.91
C PHE A 100 11.13 10.25 17.88
N ILE A 101 10.66 9.73 16.73
CA ILE A 101 11.53 9.32 15.61
C ILE A 101 12.24 10.55 15.05
N ALA A 102 11.52 11.64 14.80
CA ALA A 102 12.09 12.89 14.27
C ALA A 102 13.17 13.46 15.23
N ASN A 103 12.92 13.46 16.52
CA ASN A 103 13.91 13.90 17.51
C ASN A 103 15.13 12.99 17.57
N PHE A 104 14.93 11.67 17.44
CA PHE A 104 16.03 10.70 17.42
C PHE A 104 16.97 10.91 16.22
N PHE A 105 16.40 11.14 15.05
CA PHE A 105 17.19 11.42 13.82
C PHE A 105 17.61 12.88 13.70
N LYS A 106 17.18 13.77 14.60
CA LYS A 106 17.43 15.22 14.59
C LYS A 106 16.92 15.94 13.33
N GLU A 107 15.85 15.42 12.74
CA GLU A 107 15.23 15.91 11.51
C GLU A 107 13.76 16.30 11.79
N PRO A 108 13.44 17.57 12.04
CA PRO A 108 12.07 18.01 12.37
C PRO A 108 11.06 17.71 11.25
N ASP A 109 11.50 17.82 10.01
CA ASP A 109 10.65 17.61 8.81
C ASP A 109 10.15 16.16 8.69
N LEU A 110 10.88 15.21 9.28
CA LEU A 110 10.50 13.80 9.34
C LEU A 110 9.15 13.61 10.05
N THR A 111 8.79 14.46 11.00
CA THR A 111 7.51 14.39 11.72
C THR A 111 6.33 14.49 10.75
N TRP A 112 6.35 15.49 9.89
CA TRP A 112 5.26 15.73 8.93
C TRP A 112 5.15 14.62 7.88
N ILE A 113 6.29 14.11 7.43
CA ILE A 113 6.34 13.00 6.47
C ILE A 113 5.76 11.72 7.08
N LEU A 114 6.11 11.41 8.33
CA LEU A 114 5.58 10.26 9.06
C LEU A 114 4.07 10.38 9.30
N ILE A 115 3.56 11.58 9.61
CA ILE A 115 2.12 11.83 9.76
C ILE A 115 1.40 11.62 8.42
N ALA A 116 1.97 12.11 7.32
CA ALA A 116 1.41 11.88 5.98
C ALA A 116 1.39 10.38 5.63
N PHE A 117 2.43 9.63 5.97
CA PHE A 117 2.46 8.18 5.79
C PHE A 117 1.50 7.44 6.72
N ALA A 118 1.32 7.89 7.95
CA ALA A 118 0.30 7.36 8.86
C ALA A 118 -1.11 7.49 8.27
N PHE A 119 -1.43 8.65 7.72
CA PHE A 119 -2.69 8.86 7.02
C PHE A 119 -2.84 7.98 5.78
N ASN A 120 -1.77 7.81 5.00
CA ASN A 120 -1.75 6.88 3.87
C ASN A 120 -2.00 5.43 4.31
N LEU A 121 -1.42 4.96 5.42
CA LEU A 121 -1.67 3.62 5.96
C LEU A 121 -3.14 3.38 6.27
N ILE A 122 -3.82 4.38 6.88
CA ILE A 122 -5.25 4.31 7.20
C ILE A 122 -6.08 4.21 5.90
N LEU A 123 -5.82 5.07 4.92
CA LEU A 123 -6.54 5.04 3.66
C LEU A 123 -6.31 3.72 2.89
N SER A 124 -5.07 3.28 2.83
CA SER A 124 -4.69 2.06 2.10
C SER A 124 -5.34 0.81 2.69
N SER A 125 -5.57 0.78 4.01
CA SER A 125 -6.19 -0.38 4.67
C SER A 125 -7.58 -0.70 4.12
N ALA A 126 -8.35 0.30 3.71
CA ALA A 126 -9.64 0.11 3.05
C ALA A 126 -9.50 -0.51 1.65
N GLY A 127 -8.45 -0.15 0.91
CA GLY A 127 -8.20 -0.62 -0.45
C GLY A 127 -7.72 -2.08 -0.52
N TYR A 128 -6.93 -2.55 0.45
CA TYR A 128 -6.34 -3.89 0.42
C TYR A 128 -7.37 -5.02 0.41
N VAL A 129 -8.47 -4.88 1.11
CA VAL A 129 -9.55 -5.89 1.12
C VAL A 129 -10.20 -6.02 -0.26
N TYR A 130 -10.50 -4.89 -0.90
CA TYR A 130 -11.03 -4.88 -2.27
C TYR A 130 -10.08 -5.52 -3.26
N SER A 131 -8.80 -5.18 -3.19
CA SER A 131 -7.76 -5.78 -4.01
C SER A 131 -7.68 -7.30 -3.82
N SER A 132 -7.73 -7.78 -2.58
CA SER A 132 -7.71 -9.22 -2.25
C SER A 132 -8.93 -9.96 -2.79
N VAL A 133 -10.13 -9.37 -2.67
CA VAL A 133 -11.37 -9.94 -3.24
C VAL A 133 -11.29 -10.03 -4.76
N MET A 134 -10.83 -8.97 -5.44
CA MET A 134 -10.68 -8.95 -6.89
C MET A 134 -9.64 -9.95 -7.37
N THR A 135 -8.52 -10.09 -6.66
CA THR A 135 -7.49 -11.08 -6.96
C THR A 135 -8.05 -12.50 -6.90
N ARG A 136 -8.85 -12.80 -5.87
CA ARG A 136 -9.49 -14.12 -5.73
C ARG A 136 -10.53 -14.40 -6.82
N GLN A 137 -11.27 -13.39 -7.26
CA GLN A 137 -12.23 -13.51 -8.37
C GLN A 137 -11.56 -13.57 -9.74
N MET A 138 -10.22 -13.51 -9.82
CA MET A 138 -9.45 -13.42 -11.07
C MET A 138 -9.87 -12.25 -11.98
N LYS A 139 -10.41 -11.18 -11.39
CA LYS A 139 -10.80 -9.96 -12.11
C LYS A 139 -9.60 -9.03 -12.33
N TYR A 140 -8.55 -9.56 -12.90
CA TYR A 140 -7.26 -8.86 -13.07
C TYR A 140 -7.35 -7.55 -13.87
N ARG A 141 -8.37 -7.44 -14.74
CA ARG A 141 -8.60 -6.22 -15.53
C ARG A 141 -9.09 -5.05 -14.65
N GLU A 142 -9.90 -5.34 -13.65
CA GLU A 142 -10.40 -4.34 -12.70
C GLU A 142 -9.29 -3.92 -11.74
N ILE A 143 -8.41 -4.84 -11.33
CA ILE A 143 -7.23 -4.56 -10.49
C ILE A 143 -6.28 -3.59 -11.20
N ALA A 144 -6.00 -3.81 -12.48
CA ALA A 144 -5.10 -2.97 -13.26
C ALA A 144 -5.58 -1.52 -13.42
N ASN A 145 -6.88 -1.25 -13.24
CA ASN A 145 -7.43 0.10 -13.31
C ASN A 145 -7.38 0.85 -11.97
N ILE A 146 -7.05 0.18 -10.86
CA ILE A 146 -7.04 0.74 -9.50
C ILE A 146 -5.60 1.01 -9.03
N THR A 147 -4.61 0.35 -9.66
CA THR A 147 -3.18 0.47 -9.33
C THR A 147 -2.53 1.55 -10.19
#